data_0de3bb8a50331933104e62e38e847a27
#
_entry.id   0de3bb8a50331933104e62e38e847a27
#
_cell.length_a   1.000
_cell.length_b   1.000
_cell.length_c   1.000
_cell.angle_alpha   90.00
_cell.angle_beta   90.00
_cell.angle_gamma   90.00
#
_symmetry.space_group_name_H-M   'P 1'
#
loop_
_entity.id
_entity.type
_entity.pdbx_description
1 polymer ?
#
loop_
_entity_poly.entity_id
_entity_poly.type
_entity_poly.pdbx_seq_one_letter_code
_entity_poly.pdbx_strand_id
1 'polypeptide(L)'
;MIRIHVLLLASLLSIWGLTSCENSDTDKVNSYNLEVNLSQNEITAINGIISIKVSIKEFDQLAYLVINKINDTNNISEKYIKSNLSPEYIFEYIIKKDDSSTFYFEFIAVDNNNQSSEISKLIVNKGIVNYSRELKFSNLKCVSRITGAEINGTNGLPIVEFEVNNRTNELYNVGGTDLGIVWELQPGHYGLFFGDTFGSDFYPNFVNPGPNGSNWRSNVLLFSDDQDLSDGLTINGATMDESGKNAREICYGGKDGSGNGDWTSIPTAAIRANGIDYVHYMNIRNWAGWITNFSSLYKSSDNGITWTRCQNVKFGSTSNFGQVSYFKKDGYIYMVGTITGRDNKPHLARFLEENIENQTEYEFGMEWWIKGNETAATPLFNDISGELSIAYHPEFKKWILLYFNSTRYDISFRTADHIIGEWSKPQKLVDGWQYSQLYGSYIHPISLKGNILYFIMSMWLPYNTYLMSAELKCNP
;
A
#
# COMPACT_ATOMS: atom_id res chain seq x y z
N MET A 1 18.71 -5.39 1.68
CA MET A 1 19.41 -6.13 0.60
C MET A 1 20.59 -5.28 0.13
N ILE A 2 21.82 -5.78 0.23
CA ILE A 2 23.04 -5.03 -0.10
C ILE A 2 23.19 -5.08 -1.62
N ARG A 3 23.15 -3.91 -2.28
CA ARG A 3 23.45 -3.80 -3.71
C ARG A 3 24.97 -3.90 -3.87
N ILE A 4 25.45 -4.97 -4.48
CA ILE A 4 26.86 -5.12 -4.84
C ILE A 4 27.01 -4.77 -6.32
N HIS A 5 27.68 -3.65 -6.61
CA HIS A 5 28.08 -3.31 -7.97
C HIS A 5 29.34 -4.11 -8.30
N VAL A 6 29.26 -4.99 -9.26
CA VAL A 6 30.41 -5.74 -9.78
C VAL A 6 30.76 -5.21 -11.16
N LEU A 7 31.91 -4.54 -11.24
CA LEU A 7 32.58 -4.24 -12.53
C LEU A 7 33.20 -5.51 -13.10
N LEU A 8 32.73 -5.99 -14.22
CA LEU A 8 33.35 -7.11 -14.94
C LEU A 8 34.33 -6.59 -15.99
N LEU A 9 35.62 -6.85 -15.74
CA LEU A 9 36.68 -6.80 -16.76
C LEU A 9 36.62 -8.09 -17.60
N ALA A 10 36.47 -7.94 -18.90
CA ALA A 10 36.59 -9.04 -19.84
C ALA A 10 38.09 -9.37 -20.06
N SER A 11 38.51 -10.56 -19.66
CA SER A 11 39.84 -11.11 -20.04
C SER A 11 39.65 -12.24 -21.05
N LEU A 12 40.17 -12.04 -22.25
CA LEU A 12 40.39 -13.06 -23.28
C LEU A 12 41.39 -14.12 -22.78
N LEU A 13 41.02 -15.38 -22.80
CA LEU A 13 41.93 -16.49 -22.64
C LEU A 13 41.89 -17.37 -23.91
N SER A 14 43.09 -17.48 -24.53
CA SER A 14 43.39 -18.27 -25.68
C SER A 14 43.41 -19.77 -25.37
N ILE A 15 42.85 -20.52 -26.31
CA ILE A 15 42.81 -21.99 -26.35
C ILE A 15 44.18 -22.57 -26.77
N TRP A 16 44.68 -23.54 -26.02
CA TRP A 16 45.65 -24.51 -26.49
C TRP A 16 45.05 -25.92 -26.30
N GLY A 17 44.95 -26.65 -27.41
CA GLY A 17 44.46 -27.99 -27.43
C GLY A 17 45.49 -29.02 -26.97
N LEU A 18 45.01 -30.10 -26.40
CA LEU A 18 45.73 -31.40 -26.36
C LEU A 18 44.70 -32.50 -26.63
N THR A 19 45.08 -33.35 -27.52
CA THR A 19 44.37 -34.51 -28.06
C THR A 19 44.41 -35.73 -27.17
N SER A 20 43.34 -36.53 -27.22
CA SER A 20 43.25 -37.99 -27.12
C SER A 20 43.31 -38.66 -25.74
N CYS A 21 42.18 -39.26 -25.35
CA CYS A 21 42.02 -40.72 -25.25
C CYS A 21 40.53 -41.05 -25.13
N GLU A 22 40.07 -41.96 -26.01
CA GLU A 22 38.74 -42.56 -25.96
C GLU A 22 38.59 -43.42 -24.72
N ASN A 23 37.51 -43.19 -23.94
CA ASN A 23 36.83 -44.23 -23.22
C ASN A 23 35.31 -43.94 -23.27
N SER A 24 34.63 -44.88 -23.88
CA SER A 24 33.18 -44.91 -24.06
C SER A 24 32.51 -45.17 -22.70
N ASP A 25 31.97 -44.12 -22.12
CA ASP A 25 30.79 -44.20 -21.29
C ASP A 25 29.86 -43.07 -21.75
N THR A 26 28.77 -43.46 -22.41
CA THR A 26 27.72 -42.55 -22.83
C THR A 26 26.89 -42.16 -21.61
N ASP A 27 27.42 -41.29 -20.80
CA ASP A 27 26.59 -40.46 -19.98
C ASP A 27 25.80 -39.55 -20.91
N LYS A 28 24.52 -39.84 -21.03
CA LYS A 28 23.56 -38.90 -21.64
C LYS A 28 23.62 -37.63 -20.82
N VAL A 29 24.45 -36.68 -21.21
CA VAL A 29 24.33 -35.30 -20.79
C VAL A 29 22.93 -34.86 -21.24
N ASN A 30 21.98 -34.89 -20.36
CA ASN A 30 20.70 -34.23 -20.57
C ASN A 30 21.03 -32.77 -20.78
N SER A 31 21.11 -32.32 -22.03
CA SER A 31 21.22 -30.91 -22.37
C SER A 31 19.89 -30.25 -22.03
N TYR A 32 19.77 -29.77 -20.82
CA TYR A 32 18.64 -28.93 -20.45
C TYR A 32 18.79 -27.59 -21.20
N ASN A 33 17.81 -27.27 -22.02
CA ASN A 33 17.75 -26.00 -22.75
C ASN A 33 17.05 -24.96 -21.82
N LEU A 34 17.80 -24.37 -20.90
CA LEU A 34 17.34 -23.18 -20.15
C LEU A 34 17.17 -22.06 -21.18
N GLU A 35 15.99 -21.46 -21.22
CA GLU A 35 15.62 -20.45 -22.20
C GLU A 35 14.74 -19.39 -21.59
N VAL A 36 14.96 -18.13 -21.98
CA VAL A 36 14.08 -17.00 -21.61
C VAL A 36 13.28 -16.59 -22.83
N ASN A 37 11.96 -16.63 -22.72
CA ASN A 37 11.03 -16.23 -23.77
C ASN A 37 10.34 -14.93 -23.41
N LEU A 38 10.33 -13.97 -24.33
CA LEU A 38 9.65 -12.68 -24.20
C LEU A 38 8.38 -12.72 -25.05
N SER A 39 7.28 -12.13 -24.54
CA SER A 39 6.02 -12.02 -25.30
C SER A 39 6.17 -11.19 -26.58
N GLN A 40 7.19 -10.31 -26.64
CA GLN A 40 7.58 -9.53 -27.81
C GLN A 40 9.05 -9.11 -27.69
N ASN A 41 9.72 -8.90 -28.82
CA ASN A 41 11.14 -8.53 -28.86
C ASN A 41 11.36 -7.02 -29.09
N GLU A 42 10.31 -6.28 -29.38
CA GLU A 42 10.33 -4.84 -29.55
C GLU A 42 9.05 -4.22 -28.99
N ILE A 43 9.17 -3.10 -28.29
CA ILE A 43 8.04 -2.38 -27.69
C ILE A 43 8.27 -0.87 -27.76
N THR A 44 7.20 -0.12 -28.01
CA THR A 44 7.19 1.33 -27.82
C THR A 44 6.49 1.66 -26.53
N ALA A 45 7.13 2.45 -25.66
CA ALA A 45 6.56 2.83 -24.37
C ALA A 45 5.26 3.62 -24.54
N ILE A 46 4.24 3.25 -23.79
CA ILE A 46 2.95 3.94 -23.74
C ILE A 46 2.88 4.69 -22.41
N ASN A 47 2.68 6.00 -22.47
CA ASN A 47 2.66 6.86 -21.28
C ASN A 47 3.92 6.73 -20.40
N GLY A 48 5.08 6.43 -21.00
CA GLY A 48 6.33 6.33 -20.28
C GLY A 48 6.56 5.02 -19.54
N ILE A 49 5.77 3.97 -19.80
CA ILE A 49 5.95 2.64 -19.23
C ILE A 49 5.95 1.57 -20.33
N ILE A 50 6.73 0.52 -20.12
CA ILE A 50 6.64 -0.73 -20.87
C ILE A 50 6.20 -1.85 -19.94
N SER A 51 5.46 -2.83 -20.49
CA SER A 51 5.04 -4.05 -19.79
C SER A 51 5.07 -5.22 -20.75
N ILE A 52 5.79 -6.29 -20.41
CA ILE A 52 5.88 -7.52 -21.20
C ILE A 52 5.77 -8.74 -20.30
N LYS A 53 5.25 -9.84 -20.86
CA LYS A 53 5.32 -11.15 -20.22
C LYS A 53 6.67 -11.80 -20.53
N VAL A 54 7.33 -12.31 -19.49
CA VAL A 54 8.57 -13.09 -19.57
C VAL A 54 8.29 -14.50 -19.04
N SER A 55 8.76 -15.53 -19.74
CA SER A 55 8.70 -16.90 -19.27
C SER A 55 10.07 -17.57 -19.34
N ILE A 56 10.36 -18.42 -18.36
CA ILE A 56 11.63 -19.15 -18.24
C ILE A 56 11.32 -20.64 -18.37
N LYS A 57 11.78 -21.25 -19.45
CA LYS A 57 11.68 -22.68 -19.67
C LYS A 57 12.72 -23.40 -18.83
N GLU A 58 12.43 -24.62 -18.39
CA GLU A 58 13.28 -25.39 -17.48
C GLU A 58 13.62 -24.61 -16.18
N PHE A 59 12.65 -23.89 -15.64
CA PHE A 59 12.80 -23.03 -14.47
C PHE A 59 13.40 -23.76 -13.26
N ASP A 60 13.18 -25.07 -13.12
CA ASP A 60 13.74 -25.87 -12.03
C ASP A 60 15.28 -25.91 -12.06
N GLN A 61 15.90 -25.75 -13.23
CA GLN A 61 17.34 -25.68 -13.41
C GLN A 61 17.92 -24.29 -13.17
N LEU A 62 17.08 -23.25 -13.10
CA LEU A 62 17.50 -21.86 -12.89
C LEU A 62 18.20 -21.68 -11.54
N ALA A 63 19.40 -21.09 -11.56
CA ALA A 63 20.05 -20.54 -10.38
C ALA A 63 19.71 -19.05 -10.21
N TYR A 64 19.83 -18.28 -11.30
CA TYR A 64 19.51 -16.86 -11.31
C TYR A 64 19.28 -16.33 -12.73
N LEU A 65 18.61 -15.20 -12.83
CA LEU A 65 18.43 -14.42 -14.05
C LEU A 65 19.29 -13.15 -13.98
N VAL A 66 19.95 -12.82 -15.08
CA VAL A 66 20.67 -11.55 -15.27
C VAL A 66 19.88 -10.70 -16.25
N ILE A 67 19.69 -9.44 -15.95
CA ILE A 67 19.08 -8.47 -16.84
C ILE A 67 20.03 -7.31 -16.99
N ASN A 68 20.45 -7.11 -18.22
CA ASN A 68 21.27 -5.98 -18.60
C ASN A 68 20.39 -4.95 -19.29
N LYS A 69 20.36 -3.75 -18.78
CA LYS A 69 19.86 -2.57 -19.51
C LYS A 69 21.02 -1.93 -20.24
N ILE A 70 20.97 -1.89 -21.54
CA ILE A 70 21.99 -1.31 -22.41
C ILE A 70 21.45 0.00 -22.97
N ASN A 71 22.08 1.10 -22.58
CA ASN A 71 21.73 2.47 -22.94
C ASN A 71 22.99 3.22 -23.35
N ASP A 72 22.92 4.20 -24.26
CA ASP A 72 24.07 4.95 -24.76
C ASP A 72 24.87 5.65 -23.64
N THR A 73 24.22 5.99 -22.55
CA THR A 73 24.79 6.79 -21.46
C THR A 73 25.13 5.99 -20.20
N ASN A 74 24.47 4.85 -19.98
CA ASN A 74 24.65 4.08 -18.75
C ASN A 74 24.14 2.63 -18.91
N ASN A 75 25.04 1.67 -18.76
CA ASN A 75 24.71 0.25 -18.78
C ASN A 75 24.53 -0.24 -17.33
N ILE A 76 23.40 -0.86 -17.04
CA ILE A 76 23.05 -1.41 -15.73
C ILE A 76 22.90 -2.92 -15.88
N SER A 77 23.50 -3.69 -14.97
CA SER A 77 23.32 -5.13 -14.87
C SER A 77 22.74 -5.50 -13.51
N GLU A 78 21.66 -6.25 -13.49
CA GLU A 78 21.02 -6.71 -12.27
C GLU A 78 20.90 -8.24 -12.27
N LYS A 79 21.09 -8.84 -11.08
CA LYS A 79 21.03 -10.30 -10.88
C LYS A 79 19.86 -10.64 -9.95
N TYR A 80 18.99 -11.51 -10.41
CA TYR A 80 17.81 -11.99 -9.68
C TYR A 80 17.95 -13.47 -9.37
N ILE A 81 17.96 -13.84 -8.09
CA ILE A 81 18.05 -15.24 -7.66
C ILE A 81 16.71 -15.94 -7.88
N LYS A 82 16.73 -17.24 -8.16
CA LYS A 82 15.55 -18.07 -8.44
C LYS A 82 14.44 -17.94 -7.39
N SER A 83 14.79 -17.87 -6.11
CA SER A 83 13.81 -17.74 -5.02
C SER A 83 12.92 -16.49 -5.13
N ASN A 84 13.35 -15.49 -5.87
CA ASN A 84 12.64 -14.22 -6.08
C ASN A 84 11.94 -14.18 -7.45
N LEU A 85 11.85 -15.29 -8.15
CA LEU A 85 11.28 -15.39 -9.49
C LEU A 85 10.20 -16.46 -9.53
N SER A 86 9.37 -16.43 -10.57
CA SER A 86 8.45 -17.49 -10.98
C SER A 86 8.73 -17.90 -12.43
N PRO A 87 8.25 -19.07 -12.90
CA PRO A 87 8.42 -19.48 -14.29
C PRO A 87 7.87 -18.48 -15.31
N GLU A 88 6.85 -17.73 -14.92
CA GLU A 88 6.25 -16.65 -15.70
C GLU A 88 6.05 -15.43 -14.83
N TYR A 89 6.29 -14.23 -15.36
CA TYR A 89 6.08 -12.96 -14.68
C TYR A 89 5.87 -11.81 -15.68
N ILE A 90 5.40 -10.66 -15.19
CA ILE A 90 5.32 -9.42 -15.95
C ILE A 90 6.53 -8.56 -15.60
N PHE A 91 7.28 -8.15 -16.62
CA PHE A 91 8.35 -7.16 -16.52
C PHE A 91 7.78 -5.79 -16.89
N GLU A 92 7.88 -4.83 -15.98
CA GLU A 92 7.48 -3.45 -16.19
C GLU A 92 8.68 -2.52 -15.97
N TYR A 93 8.86 -1.55 -16.86
CA TYR A 93 9.92 -0.56 -16.75
C TYR A 93 9.39 0.85 -17.04
N ILE A 94 9.73 1.80 -16.16
CA ILE A 94 9.40 3.21 -16.35
C ILE A 94 10.54 3.89 -17.10
N ILE A 95 10.22 4.51 -18.22
CA ILE A 95 11.16 5.28 -19.04
C ILE A 95 11.70 6.45 -18.24
N LYS A 96 12.99 6.49 -18.06
CA LYS A 96 13.68 7.58 -17.37
C LYS A 96 14.02 8.73 -18.34
N LYS A 97 14.22 9.92 -17.77
CA LYS A 97 14.54 11.11 -18.56
C LYS A 97 15.85 10.96 -19.35
N ASP A 98 16.83 10.27 -18.76
CA ASP A 98 18.15 9.99 -19.31
C ASP A 98 18.23 8.72 -20.18
N ASP A 99 17.10 8.01 -20.37
CA ASP A 99 17.05 6.92 -21.33
C ASP A 99 17.17 7.45 -22.77
N SER A 100 17.95 6.74 -23.60
CA SER A 100 18.08 7.01 -25.03
C SER A 100 16.72 6.88 -25.74
N SER A 101 16.59 7.45 -26.93
CA SER A 101 15.39 7.31 -27.76
C SER A 101 15.05 5.85 -28.08
N THR A 102 16.09 5.03 -28.18
CA THR A 102 16.02 3.56 -28.29
C THR A 102 17.11 2.96 -27.41
N PHE A 103 16.77 1.97 -26.62
CA PHE A 103 17.67 1.19 -25.79
C PHE A 103 17.15 -0.24 -25.70
N TYR A 104 17.85 -1.14 -25.02
CA TYR A 104 17.38 -2.52 -24.93
C TYR A 104 17.72 -3.18 -23.60
N PHE A 105 16.93 -4.22 -23.29
CA PHE A 105 17.20 -5.16 -22.22
C PHE A 105 17.68 -6.49 -22.79
N GLU A 106 18.64 -7.09 -22.11
CA GLU A 106 19.10 -8.46 -22.35
C GLU A 106 18.75 -9.30 -21.12
N PHE A 107 18.08 -10.43 -21.37
CA PHE A 107 17.69 -11.38 -20.34
C PHE A 107 18.51 -12.66 -20.55
N ILE A 108 19.21 -13.09 -19.50
CA ILE A 108 20.12 -14.23 -19.52
C ILE A 108 19.83 -15.10 -18.30
N ALA A 109 19.29 -16.30 -18.52
CA ALA A 109 19.11 -17.27 -17.46
C ALA A 109 20.42 -18.04 -17.22
N VAL A 110 20.77 -18.31 -15.98
CA VAL A 110 21.97 -19.07 -15.59
C VAL A 110 21.55 -20.24 -14.72
N ASP A 111 22.03 -21.44 -15.04
CA ASP A 111 21.71 -22.67 -14.31
C ASP A 111 22.60 -22.87 -13.07
N ASN A 112 22.33 -23.95 -12.34
CA ASN A 112 23.08 -24.29 -11.13
C ASN A 112 24.54 -24.72 -11.41
N ASN A 113 24.89 -24.97 -12.67
CA ASN A 113 26.26 -25.28 -13.13
C ASN A 113 26.97 -24.05 -13.72
N ASN A 114 26.39 -22.85 -13.58
CA ASN A 114 26.84 -21.60 -14.18
C ASN A 114 26.86 -21.59 -15.72
N GLN A 115 26.03 -22.40 -16.36
CA GLN A 115 25.81 -22.33 -17.79
C GLN A 115 24.71 -21.31 -18.12
N SER A 116 24.96 -20.45 -19.09
CA SER A 116 24.02 -19.40 -19.49
C SER A 116 23.16 -19.83 -20.65
N SER A 117 21.89 -19.39 -20.66
CA SER A 117 21.04 -19.45 -21.83
C SER A 117 21.57 -18.55 -22.97
N GLU A 118 20.98 -18.68 -24.14
CA GLU A 118 21.08 -17.61 -25.14
C GLU A 118 20.47 -16.31 -24.61
N ILE A 119 20.90 -15.18 -25.19
CA ILE A 119 20.43 -13.84 -24.79
C ILE A 119 19.07 -13.59 -25.45
N SER A 120 18.06 -13.36 -24.66
CA SER A 120 16.78 -12.84 -25.13
C SER A 120 16.76 -11.32 -25.02
N LYS A 121 16.54 -10.66 -26.16
CA LYS A 121 16.66 -9.20 -26.28
C LYS A 121 15.31 -8.54 -26.46
N LEU A 122 15.04 -7.48 -25.67
CA LEU A 122 13.91 -6.58 -25.80
C LEU A 122 14.41 -5.20 -26.25
N ILE A 123 14.01 -4.77 -27.44
CA ILE A 123 14.26 -3.41 -27.94
C ILE A 123 13.14 -2.48 -27.41
N VAL A 124 13.52 -1.37 -26.80
CA VAL A 124 12.59 -0.40 -26.27
C VAL A 124 12.73 0.93 -27.01
N ASN A 125 11.64 1.35 -27.62
CA ASN A 125 11.51 2.70 -28.18
C ASN A 125 10.83 3.60 -27.15
N LYS A 126 11.50 4.70 -26.77
CA LYS A 126 11.07 5.61 -25.71
C LYS A 126 9.68 6.21 -25.97
N GLY A 127 9.31 6.42 -27.22
CA GLY A 127 8.06 7.08 -27.56
C GLY A 127 8.02 8.55 -27.12
N ILE A 128 6.82 9.13 -27.09
CA ILE A 128 6.60 10.46 -26.55
C ILE A 128 6.30 10.31 -25.06
N VAL A 129 7.25 10.67 -24.22
CA VAL A 129 7.07 10.72 -22.77
C VAL A 129 6.73 12.14 -22.37
N ASN A 130 5.47 12.40 -22.09
CA ASN A 130 5.05 13.64 -21.48
C ASN A 130 5.36 13.54 -19.98
N TYR A 131 6.52 14.04 -19.55
CA TYR A 131 6.80 14.17 -18.12
C TYR A 131 5.76 15.11 -17.52
N SER A 132 4.93 14.56 -16.66
CA SER A 132 3.83 15.33 -16.12
C SER A 132 4.33 16.32 -15.07
N ARG A 133 3.57 17.40 -14.93
CA ARG A 133 3.86 18.47 -13.98
C ARG A 133 3.76 17.93 -12.55
N GLU A 134 4.62 18.43 -11.65
CA GLU A 134 4.56 18.08 -10.24
C GLU A 134 3.23 18.55 -9.64
N LEU A 135 2.50 17.63 -9.00
CA LEU A 135 1.29 17.97 -8.26
C LEU A 135 1.69 18.46 -6.87
N LYS A 136 1.18 19.61 -6.49
CA LYS A 136 1.37 20.28 -5.20
C LYS A 136 0.03 20.56 -4.54
N PHE A 137 0.07 20.94 -3.30
CA PHE A 137 -1.10 21.37 -2.56
C PHE A 137 -0.89 22.78 -1.96
N SER A 138 -1.99 23.41 -1.62
CA SER A 138 -2.06 24.70 -0.92
C SER A 138 -3.32 24.75 -0.06
N ASN A 139 -3.49 25.82 0.73
CA ASN A 139 -4.71 26.10 1.48
C ASN A 139 -5.17 24.94 2.37
N LEU A 140 -4.22 24.26 3.05
CA LEU A 140 -4.55 23.24 4.02
C LEU A 140 -5.36 23.86 5.17
N LYS A 141 -6.48 23.22 5.51
CA LYS A 141 -7.31 23.59 6.66
C LYS A 141 -7.95 22.36 7.29
N CYS A 142 -8.22 22.42 8.58
CA CYS A 142 -9.19 21.56 9.23
C CYS A 142 -10.59 22.11 8.92
N VAL A 143 -11.48 21.25 8.45
CA VAL A 143 -12.86 21.61 8.14
C VAL A 143 -13.74 21.44 9.38
N SER A 144 -13.66 20.26 10.00
CA SER A 144 -14.48 19.95 11.18
C SER A 144 -13.90 18.78 11.97
N ARG A 145 -14.36 18.61 13.20
CA ARG A 145 -14.22 17.37 13.98
C ARG A 145 -15.40 16.45 13.65
N ILE A 146 -15.13 15.19 13.32
CA ILE A 146 -16.14 14.23 12.85
C ILE A 146 -16.81 13.50 14.02
N THR A 147 -16.02 13.08 15.03
CA THR A 147 -16.46 12.17 16.09
C THR A 147 -16.43 12.81 17.46
N GLY A 148 -17.12 12.21 18.43
CA GLY A 148 -17.12 12.58 19.83
C GLY A 148 -18.25 13.53 20.24
N ALA A 149 -18.16 14.01 21.47
CA ALA A 149 -19.07 14.98 22.05
C ALA A 149 -18.64 16.42 21.76
N GLU A 150 -19.58 17.34 21.83
CA GLU A 150 -19.26 18.76 21.87
C GLU A 150 -18.44 19.08 23.14
N ILE A 151 -17.35 19.82 22.96
CA ILE A 151 -16.45 20.18 24.05
C ILE A 151 -16.53 21.70 24.27
N ASN A 152 -17.02 22.12 25.43
CA ASN A 152 -17.02 23.50 25.80
C ASN A 152 -15.65 23.95 26.32
N GLY A 153 -14.98 24.80 25.55
CA GLY A 153 -13.64 25.29 25.86
C GLY A 153 -12.54 24.32 25.48
N THR A 154 -11.30 24.78 25.59
CA THR A 154 -10.13 23.99 25.16
C THR A 154 -9.70 22.96 26.18
N ASN A 155 -10.08 23.09 27.43
CA ASN A 155 -9.60 22.29 28.58
C ASN A 155 -8.07 22.05 28.52
N GLY A 156 -7.35 23.03 27.96
CA GLY A 156 -5.90 22.92 27.74
C GLY A 156 -5.48 21.97 26.58
N LEU A 157 -6.43 21.39 25.86
CA LEU A 157 -6.14 20.54 24.70
C LEU A 157 -5.92 21.42 23.46
N PRO A 158 -4.86 21.17 22.67
CA PRO A 158 -4.70 21.86 21.41
C PRO A 158 -5.81 21.45 20.43
N ILE A 159 -6.39 22.43 19.73
CA ILE A 159 -7.25 22.24 18.56
C ILE A 159 -8.52 21.40 18.83
N VAL A 160 -9.16 21.61 19.98
CA VAL A 160 -10.51 21.09 20.25
C VAL A 160 -11.62 22.07 19.82
N GLU A 161 -11.24 23.22 19.26
CA GLU A 161 -12.14 24.32 18.91
C GLU A 161 -12.96 24.09 17.63
N PHE A 162 -12.67 23.00 16.90
CA PHE A 162 -13.45 22.68 15.73
C PHE A 162 -14.81 22.12 16.12
N GLU A 163 -15.85 22.69 15.56
CA GLU A 163 -17.22 22.21 15.74
C GLU A 163 -17.33 20.72 15.39
N VAL A 164 -18.12 20.00 16.17
CA VAL A 164 -18.45 18.60 15.87
C VAL A 164 -19.65 18.60 14.93
N ASN A 165 -19.45 18.07 13.73
CA ASN A 165 -20.55 17.92 12.78
C ASN A 165 -21.63 16.93 13.25
N ASN A 166 -21.25 15.97 14.11
CA ASN A 166 -22.06 14.83 14.43
C ASN A 166 -22.18 14.62 15.94
N ARG A 167 -23.28 14.04 16.39
CA ARG A 167 -23.48 13.61 17.77
C ARG A 167 -23.22 12.12 17.92
N THR A 168 -22.01 11.66 17.51
CA THR A 168 -21.67 10.23 17.48
C THR A 168 -21.68 9.59 18.86
N ASN A 169 -21.36 10.35 19.90
CA ASN A 169 -21.46 9.92 21.30
C ASN A 169 -22.89 9.61 21.73
N GLU A 170 -23.87 10.39 21.29
CA GLU A 170 -25.28 10.23 21.65
C GLU A 170 -25.98 9.17 20.77
N LEU A 171 -25.75 9.23 19.45
CA LEU A 171 -26.49 8.44 18.48
C LEU A 171 -25.95 7.00 18.38
N TYR A 172 -24.65 6.81 18.56
CA TYR A 172 -23.95 5.55 18.29
C TYR A 172 -23.07 5.07 19.44
N ASN A 173 -23.08 5.80 20.56
CA ASN A 173 -22.18 5.58 21.69
C ASN A 173 -20.69 5.57 21.31
N VAL A 174 -20.30 6.52 20.45
CA VAL A 174 -18.92 6.73 19.98
C VAL A 174 -18.44 8.08 20.50
N GLY A 175 -17.83 8.09 21.70
CA GLY A 175 -17.35 9.29 22.38
C GLY A 175 -15.89 9.60 22.09
N GLY A 176 -15.04 8.56 22.00
CA GLY A 176 -13.64 8.66 21.60
C GLY A 176 -13.27 7.56 20.63
N THR A 177 -12.59 7.90 19.55
CA THR A 177 -12.16 6.95 18.51
C THR A 177 -11.09 7.54 17.61
N ASP A 178 -10.49 6.71 16.76
CA ASP A 178 -9.44 7.12 15.84
C ASP A 178 -9.60 6.54 14.44
N LEU A 179 -8.65 6.82 13.55
CA LEU A 179 -8.53 6.41 12.16
C LEU A 179 -9.55 7.09 11.23
N GLY A 180 -10.66 6.46 10.86
CA GLY A 180 -11.61 6.99 9.87
C GLY A 180 -11.28 6.53 8.45
N ILE A 181 -11.01 5.23 8.30
CA ILE A 181 -10.76 4.58 7.00
C ILE A 181 -12.04 4.61 6.19
N VAL A 182 -12.02 5.36 5.08
CA VAL A 182 -13.22 5.61 4.27
C VAL A 182 -13.13 4.94 2.92
N TRP A 183 -14.25 4.34 2.49
CA TRP A 183 -14.42 3.79 1.13
C TRP A 183 -15.87 3.97 0.66
N GLU A 184 -16.09 3.87 -0.64
CA GLU A 184 -17.42 3.94 -1.23
C GLU A 184 -18.02 2.52 -1.32
N LEU A 185 -19.11 2.27 -0.57
CA LEU A 185 -19.87 1.03 -0.62
C LEU A 185 -20.76 0.97 -1.87
N GLN A 186 -21.42 2.08 -2.17
CA GLN A 186 -22.24 2.31 -3.36
C GLN A 186 -22.07 3.76 -3.78
N PRO A 187 -22.41 4.12 -5.02
CA PRO A 187 -22.28 5.50 -5.46
C PRO A 187 -22.94 6.48 -4.49
N GLY A 188 -22.09 7.32 -3.87
CA GLY A 188 -22.52 8.32 -2.91
C GLY A 188 -22.85 7.81 -1.50
N HIS A 189 -22.59 6.55 -1.19
CA HIS A 189 -22.74 5.97 0.14
C HIS A 189 -21.38 5.43 0.63
N TYR A 190 -20.87 5.96 1.73
CA TYR A 190 -19.55 5.71 2.25
C TYR A 190 -19.59 4.96 3.58
N GLY A 191 -18.70 3.99 3.76
CA GLY A 191 -18.38 3.40 5.04
C GLY A 191 -17.13 4.05 5.62
N LEU A 192 -17.11 4.20 6.95
CA LEU A 192 -15.98 4.70 7.70
C LEU A 192 -15.67 3.74 8.84
N PHE A 193 -14.55 3.03 8.74
CA PHE A 193 -14.04 2.21 9.85
C PHE A 193 -13.20 3.06 10.78
N PHE A 194 -13.49 2.93 12.08
CA PHE A 194 -12.72 3.52 13.16
C PHE A 194 -12.01 2.41 13.95
N GLY A 195 -10.91 2.74 14.60
CA GLY A 195 -10.15 1.84 15.45
C GLY A 195 -10.74 1.69 16.85
N ASP A 196 -9.89 1.52 17.87
CA ASP A 196 -10.35 1.43 19.26
C ASP A 196 -11.34 2.55 19.58
N THR A 197 -12.52 2.16 20.04
CA THR A 197 -13.65 3.08 20.22
C THR A 197 -14.22 2.97 21.63
N PHE A 198 -14.45 4.09 22.28
CA PHE A 198 -14.99 4.19 23.64
C PHE A 198 -16.37 4.85 23.64
N GLY A 199 -17.12 4.59 24.71
CA GLY A 199 -18.49 5.03 24.83
C GLY A 199 -18.69 6.54 25.04
N SER A 200 -19.94 6.94 25.22
CA SER A 200 -20.37 8.34 25.38
C SER A 200 -19.83 9.02 26.64
N ASP A 201 -19.33 8.24 27.60
CA ASP A 201 -18.64 8.72 28.79
C ASP A 201 -17.17 9.11 28.56
N PHE A 202 -16.63 8.83 27.36
CA PHE A 202 -15.31 9.31 26.99
C PHE A 202 -15.30 10.84 26.94
N TYR A 203 -14.30 11.41 27.58
CA TYR A 203 -14.05 12.84 27.56
C TYR A 203 -12.55 13.12 27.46
N PRO A 204 -12.10 13.87 26.44
CA PRO A 204 -10.68 14.22 26.30
C PRO A 204 -10.19 15.04 27.48
N ASN A 205 -9.06 14.65 28.08
CA ASN A 205 -8.45 15.42 29.15
C ASN A 205 -6.91 15.33 29.11
N PHE A 206 -6.24 16.29 29.74
CA PHE A 206 -4.78 16.35 29.78
C PHE A 206 -4.14 15.36 30.75
N VAL A 207 -4.88 14.95 31.78
CA VAL A 207 -4.35 14.09 32.84
C VAL A 207 -4.27 12.64 32.38
N ASN A 208 -5.29 12.19 31.62
CA ASN A 208 -5.36 10.86 31.02
C ASN A 208 -5.66 11.00 29.52
N PRO A 209 -4.68 11.43 28.72
CA PRO A 209 -4.88 11.62 27.30
C PRO A 209 -4.98 10.27 26.57
N GLY A 210 -5.63 10.28 25.38
CA GLY A 210 -5.72 9.13 24.50
C GLY A 210 -6.80 8.14 24.89
N PRO A 211 -6.66 6.86 24.47
CA PRO A 211 -7.71 5.86 24.52
C PRO A 211 -8.06 5.43 25.96
N ASN A 212 -9.17 5.92 26.46
CA ASN A 212 -9.73 5.56 27.76
C ASN A 212 -11.27 5.76 27.75
N GLY A 213 -11.98 5.16 28.69
CA GLY A 213 -13.44 5.23 28.78
C GLY A 213 -14.08 3.85 28.90
N SER A 214 -15.42 3.82 29.01
CA SER A 214 -16.18 2.57 29.04
C SER A 214 -16.55 2.08 27.63
N ASN A 215 -17.18 0.91 27.57
CA ASN A 215 -17.69 0.30 26.34
C ASN A 215 -16.65 0.26 25.20
N TRP A 216 -15.47 -0.23 25.51
CA TRP A 216 -14.40 -0.36 24.55
C TRP A 216 -14.70 -1.43 23.49
N ARG A 217 -14.66 -1.03 22.24
CA ARG A 217 -14.73 -1.86 21.03
C ARG A 217 -13.46 -1.69 20.23
N SER A 218 -12.90 -2.76 19.69
CA SER A 218 -11.66 -2.72 18.88
C SER A 218 -11.82 -1.90 17.60
N ASN A 219 -13.04 -1.78 17.14
CA ASN A 219 -13.39 -1.03 15.93
C ASN A 219 -14.90 -0.86 15.82
N VAL A 220 -15.33 0.13 15.06
CA VAL A 220 -16.73 0.33 14.69
C VAL A 220 -16.85 0.79 13.24
N LEU A 221 -18.02 0.57 12.64
CA LEU A 221 -18.35 1.03 11.29
C LEU A 221 -19.49 2.04 11.36
N LEU A 222 -19.22 3.25 10.85
CA LEU A 222 -20.22 4.31 10.64
C LEU A 222 -20.45 4.53 9.14
N PHE A 223 -21.54 5.22 8.79
CA PHE A 223 -21.92 5.49 7.40
C PHE A 223 -22.17 6.98 7.16
N SER A 224 -21.90 7.40 5.91
CA SER A 224 -22.13 8.76 5.44
C SER A 224 -22.71 8.74 4.02
N ASP A 225 -23.72 9.58 3.76
CA ASP A 225 -24.24 9.87 2.43
C ASP A 225 -23.85 11.27 1.94
N ASP A 226 -22.93 11.90 2.64
CA ASP A 226 -22.52 13.28 2.40
C ASP A 226 -21.77 13.43 1.08
N GLN A 227 -22.23 14.37 0.24
CA GLN A 227 -21.64 14.67 -1.06
C GLN A 227 -20.98 16.05 -1.09
N ASP A 228 -21.12 16.85 -0.03
CA ASP A 228 -20.48 18.17 0.10
C ASP A 228 -19.73 18.27 1.42
N LEU A 229 -18.43 18.05 1.37
CA LEU A 229 -17.56 18.08 2.54
C LEU A 229 -17.03 19.48 2.86
N SER A 230 -17.53 20.53 2.22
CA SER A 230 -17.03 21.90 2.43
C SER A 230 -17.40 22.50 3.79
N ASP A 231 -18.46 22.01 4.41
CA ASP A 231 -18.98 22.39 5.73
C ASP A 231 -18.83 21.30 6.81
N GLY A 232 -18.16 20.18 6.44
CA GLY A 232 -17.90 19.06 7.34
C GLY A 232 -18.28 17.72 6.73
N LEU A 233 -18.20 16.65 7.54
CA LEU A 233 -18.64 15.30 7.16
C LEU A 233 -19.80 14.87 8.03
N THR A 234 -20.96 14.63 7.43
CA THR A 234 -22.17 14.16 8.13
C THR A 234 -22.18 12.65 8.26
N ILE A 235 -22.40 12.14 9.47
CA ILE A 235 -22.60 10.72 9.76
C ILE A 235 -24.12 10.44 9.84
N ASN A 236 -24.58 9.53 8.99
CA ASN A 236 -26.03 9.21 8.86
C ASN A 236 -26.40 7.88 9.52
N GLY A 237 -25.43 7.02 9.87
CA GLY A 237 -25.73 5.68 10.39
C GLY A 237 -24.51 4.98 10.97
N ALA A 238 -24.76 3.77 11.49
CA ALA A 238 -23.76 2.85 11.98
C ALA A 238 -24.24 1.41 11.87
N THR A 239 -23.31 0.45 11.85
CA THR A 239 -23.65 -0.93 12.10
C THR A 239 -23.87 -1.11 13.59
N MET A 240 -25.12 -1.27 14.00
CA MET A 240 -25.54 -1.28 15.40
C MET A 240 -25.49 -2.68 16.02
N ASP A 241 -25.34 -2.74 17.33
CA ASP A 241 -25.53 -3.94 18.13
C ASP A 241 -27.02 -4.31 18.25
N GLU A 242 -27.31 -5.46 18.85
CA GLU A 242 -28.70 -5.95 19.02
C GLU A 242 -29.57 -5.03 19.87
N SER A 243 -28.97 -4.21 20.74
CA SER A 243 -29.69 -3.22 21.54
C SER A 243 -30.15 -1.99 20.73
N GLY A 244 -29.56 -1.77 19.55
CA GLY A 244 -29.76 -0.58 18.74
C GLY A 244 -29.24 0.70 19.35
N LYS A 245 -28.34 0.62 20.37
CA LYS A 245 -27.79 1.78 21.09
C LYS A 245 -26.32 2.04 20.83
N ASN A 246 -25.57 0.98 20.47
CA ASN A 246 -24.14 1.08 20.30
C ASN A 246 -23.73 0.70 18.88
N ALA A 247 -22.83 1.44 18.26
CA ALA A 247 -22.10 0.95 17.12
C ALA A 247 -21.35 -0.34 17.50
N ARG A 248 -21.53 -1.40 16.70
CA ARG A 248 -21.05 -2.74 17.01
C ARG A 248 -19.59 -2.93 16.62
N GLU A 249 -18.84 -3.72 17.41
CA GLU A 249 -17.53 -4.25 17.00
C GLU A 249 -17.70 -5.20 15.80
N ILE A 250 -16.90 -4.99 14.76
CA ILE A 250 -16.94 -5.76 13.51
C ILE A 250 -15.81 -6.79 13.48
N CYS A 251 -14.56 -6.36 13.52
CA CYS A 251 -13.39 -7.24 13.56
C CYS A 251 -13.12 -7.57 15.04
N TYR A 252 -13.38 -8.80 15.41
CA TYR A 252 -13.28 -9.22 16.80
C TYR A 252 -11.85 -9.10 17.34
N GLY A 253 -11.71 -8.48 18.51
CA GLY A 253 -10.51 -8.45 19.33
C GLY A 253 -10.74 -9.14 20.68
N GLY A 254 -9.86 -10.05 21.06
CA GLY A 254 -10.05 -10.94 22.21
C GLY A 254 -9.97 -10.25 23.58
N LYS A 255 -9.53 -8.99 23.65
CA LYS A 255 -9.35 -8.21 24.90
C LYS A 255 -8.38 -8.82 25.92
N ASP A 256 -7.48 -9.71 25.47
CA ASP A 256 -6.46 -10.32 26.32
C ASP A 256 -5.25 -9.41 26.49
N GLY A 257 -5.22 -8.68 27.60
CA GLY A 257 -4.14 -7.74 27.97
C GLY A 257 -2.88 -8.39 28.53
N SER A 258 -2.74 -9.72 28.47
CA SER A 258 -1.53 -10.41 28.96
C SER A 258 -0.26 -10.12 28.14
N GLY A 259 -0.42 -9.59 26.92
CA GLY A 259 0.66 -9.39 25.96
C GLY A 259 1.01 -10.65 25.17
N ASN A 260 0.35 -11.77 25.42
CA ASN A 260 0.56 -13.05 24.72
C ASN A 260 -0.63 -13.49 23.89
N GLY A 261 -1.81 -12.94 24.13
CA GLY A 261 -3.04 -13.28 23.47
C GLY A 261 -3.45 -12.28 22.39
N ASP A 262 -4.75 -12.22 22.18
CA ASP A 262 -5.43 -11.33 21.24
C ASP A 262 -5.95 -10.13 22.02
N TRP A 263 -5.30 -8.96 21.84
CA TRP A 263 -5.69 -7.73 22.54
C TRP A 263 -6.81 -7.00 21.81
N THR A 264 -6.54 -6.56 20.59
CA THR A 264 -7.47 -5.75 19.80
C THR A 264 -7.28 -6.00 18.30
N SER A 265 -8.30 -5.70 17.50
CA SER A 265 -8.27 -5.81 16.04
C SER A 265 -8.52 -4.45 15.39
N ILE A 266 -7.50 -3.88 14.78
CA ILE A 266 -7.52 -2.52 14.25
C ILE A 266 -7.64 -2.56 12.72
N PRO A 267 -8.67 -1.93 12.12
CA PRO A 267 -8.77 -1.77 10.68
C PRO A 267 -7.61 -0.94 10.12
N THR A 268 -7.17 -1.26 8.91
CA THR A 268 -6.12 -0.51 8.23
C THR A 268 -6.52 -0.03 6.84
N ALA A 269 -7.39 -0.78 6.15
CA ALA A 269 -7.93 -0.42 4.85
C ALA A 269 -9.31 -1.04 4.64
N ALA A 270 -10.11 -0.44 3.76
CA ALA A 270 -11.35 -1.03 3.28
C ALA A 270 -11.51 -0.79 1.77
N ILE A 271 -12.24 -1.69 1.10
CA ILE A 271 -12.48 -1.61 -0.34
C ILE A 271 -13.71 -2.43 -0.72
N ARG A 272 -14.41 -1.98 -1.77
CA ARG A 272 -15.45 -2.77 -2.43
C ARG A 272 -14.90 -3.45 -3.67
N ALA A 273 -15.04 -4.77 -3.74
CA ALA A 273 -14.60 -5.61 -4.86
C ALA A 273 -15.71 -6.61 -5.22
N ASN A 274 -16.05 -6.73 -6.50
CA ASN A 274 -17.09 -7.64 -7.01
C ASN A 274 -18.43 -7.57 -6.25
N GLY A 275 -18.81 -6.37 -5.81
CA GLY A 275 -20.06 -6.16 -5.06
C GLY A 275 -20.00 -6.53 -3.57
N ILE A 276 -18.84 -6.95 -3.08
CA ILE A 276 -18.57 -7.32 -1.68
C ILE A 276 -17.65 -6.26 -1.05
N ASP A 277 -17.91 -5.89 0.19
CA ASP A 277 -17.09 -4.98 0.96
C ASP A 277 -16.07 -5.77 1.78
N TYR A 278 -14.82 -5.32 1.79
CA TYR A 278 -13.73 -5.93 2.54
C TYR A 278 -13.08 -4.91 3.44
N VAL A 279 -12.70 -5.35 4.65
CA VAL A 279 -11.84 -4.59 5.56
C VAL A 279 -10.61 -5.41 5.89
N HIS A 280 -9.44 -4.82 5.69
CA HIS A 280 -8.17 -5.35 6.17
C HIS A 280 -7.96 -4.88 7.61
N TYR A 281 -7.57 -5.79 8.49
CA TYR A 281 -7.31 -5.48 9.89
C TYR A 281 -6.04 -6.16 10.37
N MET A 282 -5.37 -5.52 11.32
CA MET A 282 -4.26 -6.08 12.06
C MET A 282 -4.72 -6.51 13.45
N ASN A 283 -4.37 -7.72 13.84
CA ASN A 283 -4.68 -8.26 15.17
C ASN A 283 -3.51 -7.99 16.11
N ILE A 284 -3.69 -7.03 17.01
CA ILE A 284 -2.66 -6.59 17.95
C ILE A 284 -2.62 -7.52 19.16
N ARG A 285 -1.42 -7.95 19.51
CA ARG A 285 -1.12 -8.69 20.73
C ARG A 285 -0.57 -7.80 21.84
N ASN A 286 0.26 -6.83 21.47
CA ASN A 286 0.90 -5.91 22.40
C ASN A 286 1.24 -4.60 21.72
N TRP A 287 0.76 -3.49 22.28
CA TRP A 287 1.06 -2.15 21.76
C TRP A 287 2.52 -1.72 21.99
N ALA A 288 3.19 -2.25 23.03
CA ALA A 288 4.61 -2.05 23.20
C ALA A 288 5.37 -2.74 22.05
N GLY A 289 5.89 -1.94 21.12
CA GLY A 289 6.58 -2.40 19.91
C GLY A 289 5.65 -2.85 18.77
N TRP A 290 4.36 -2.57 18.84
CA TRP A 290 3.38 -2.88 17.78
C TRP A 290 3.38 -4.37 17.36
N ILE A 291 3.38 -5.25 18.35
CA ILE A 291 3.44 -6.70 18.09
C ILE A 291 2.06 -7.20 17.68
N THR A 292 1.97 -7.75 16.47
CA THR A 292 0.76 -8.36 15.92
C THR A 292 0.83 -9.87 15.95
N ASN A 293 -0.33 -10.54 16.01
CA ASN A 293 -0.44 -11.97 15.77
C ASN A 293 -0.49 -12.26 14.26
N PHE A 294 -1.25 -11.48 13.53
CA PHE A 294 -1.44 -11.55 12.07
C PHE A 294 -2.24 -10.34 11.58
N SER A 295 -2.37 -10.23 10.27
CA SER A 295 -3.37 -9.39 9.60
C SER A 295 -4.21 -10.24 8.65
N SER A 296 -5.47 -9.84 8.41
CA SER A 296 -6.41 -10.62 7.60
C SER A 296 -7.58 -9.73 7.12
N LEU A 297 -8.58 -10.34 6.49
CA LEU A 297 -9.77 -9.66 5.98
C LEU A 297 -11.04 -10.12 6.68
N TYR A 298 -11.99 -9.20 6.86
CA TYR A 298 -13.41 -9.47 6.98
C TYR A 298 -14.13 -9.01 5.72
N LYS A 299 -15.27 -9.64 5.40
CA LYS A 299 -16.11 -9.31 4.26
C LYS A 299 -17.58 -9.17 4.62
N SER A 300 -18.29 -8.32 3.86
CA SER A 300 -19.71 -8.08 3.93
C SER A 300 -20.32 -8.09 2.53
N SER A 301 -21.42 -8.84 2.33
CA SER A 301 -22.18 -8.86 1.09
C SER A 301 -23.50 -8.06 1.15
N ASP A 302 -23.74 -7.38 2.27
CA ASP A 302 -24.98 -6.67 2.58
C ASP A 302 -24.74 -5.20 2.97
N ASN A 303 -23.74 -4.57 2.33
CA ASN A 303 -23.36 -3.16 2.51
C ASN A 303 -22.99 -2.82 3.97
N GLY A 304 -22.18 -3.66 4.59
CA GLY A 304 -21.63 -3.39 5.92
C GLY A 304 -22.50 -3.78 7.11
N ILE A 305 -23.66 -4.44 6.87
CA ILE A 305 -24.57 -4.85 7.97
C ILE A 305 -24.04 -6.09 8.67
N THR A 306 -23.67 -7.14 7.94
CA THR A 306 -23.07 -8.36 8.51
C THR A 306 -21.69 -8.62 7.95
N TRP A 307 -20.80 -9.13 8.80
CA TRP A 307 -19.39 -9.34 8.47
C TRP A 307 -18.94 -10.74 8.85
N THR A 308 -18.14 -11.36 7.97
CA THR A 308 -17.54 -12.67 8.19
C THR A 308 -16.04 -12.63 7.89
N ARG A 309 -15.24 -13.37 8.64
CA ARG A 309 -13.77 -13.43 8.43
C ARG A 309 -13.43 -14.25 7.19
N CYS A 310 -12.55 -13.73 6.34
CA CYS A 310 -11.95 -14.48 5.24
C CYS A 310 -10.90 -15.46 5.78
N GLN A 311 -11.01 -16.75 5.43
CA GLN A 311 -10.15 -17.79 5.98
C GLN A 311 -8.84 -17.97 5.19
N ASN A 312 -8.82 -17.57 3.91
CA ASN A 312 -7.71 -17.86 2.99
C ASN A 312 -6.72 -16.70 2.84
N VAL A 313 -6.93 -15.57 3.56
CA VAL A 313 -6.03 -14.42 3.52
C VAL A 313 -5.49 -14.19 4.92
N LYS A 314 -4.17 -14.35 5.07
CA LYS A 314 -3.49 -14.15 6.34
C LYS A 314 -2.04 -13.71 6.12
N PHE A 315 -1.69 -12.56 6.67
CA PHE A 315 -0.34 -12.02 6.69
C PHE A 315 0.27 -12.24 8.07
N GLY A 316 1.49 -12.75 8.13
CA GLY A 316 2.22 -12.95 9.38
C GLY A 316 2.61 -11.63 10.06
N SER A 317 3.03 -11.69 11.31
CA SER A 317 3.43 -10.51 12.10
C SER A 317 4.61 -9.70 11.53
N THR A 318 5.40 -10.30 10.65
CA THR A 318 6.55 -9.66 9.99
C THR A 318 6.30 -9.36 8.51
N SER A 319 5.08 -9.58 8.03
CA SER A 319 4.70 -9.27 6.64
C SER A 319 4.77 -7.78 6.36
N ASN A 320 5.28 -7.43 5.17
CA ASN A 320 5.24 -6.07 4.65
C ASN A 320 3.81 -5.57 4.34
N PHE A 321 2.81 -6.40 4.53
CA PHE A 321 1.41 -6.12 4.30
C PHE A 321 0.56 -6.34 5.56
N GLY A 322 1.16 -6.13 6.72
CA GLY A 322 0.47 -6.15 8.00
C GLY A 322 -0.49 -4.97 8.18
N GLN A 323 -0.09 -3.79 7.67
CA GLN A 323 -0.85 -2.54 7.65
C GLN A 323 -0.86 -2.02 6.23
N VAL A 324 -2.04 -1.80 5.64
CA VAL A 324 -2.14 -1.55 4.19
C VAL A 324 -3.11 -0.43 3.84
N SER A 325 -3.06 0.01 2.58
CA SER A 325 -4.11 0.75 1.87
C SER A 325 -4.36 0.13 0.51
N TYR A 326 -5.60 0.20 0.04
CA TYR A 326 -6.06 -0.34 -1.23
C TYR A 326 -6.50 0.74 -2.19
N PHE A 327 -6.28 0.51 -3.49
CA PHE A 327 -6.92 1.28 -4.55
C PHE A 327 -7.19 0.40 -5.78
N LYS A 328 -8.40 0.52 -6.35
CA LYS A 328 -8.80 -0.22 -7.55
C LYS A 328 -8.58 0.58 -8.82
N LYS A 329 -7.84 0.02 -9.77
CA LYS A 329 -7.60 0.62 -11.08
C LYS A 329 -7.31 -0.46 -12.13
N ASP A 330 -7.95 -0.29 -13.31
CA ASP A 330 -7.71 -1.14 -14.49
C ASP A 330 -7.87 -2.66 -14.22
N GLY A 331 -8.86 -3.04 -13.41
CA GLY A 331 -9.16 -4.44 -13.04
C GLY A 331 -8.30 -5.01 -11.91
N TYR A 332 -7.27 -4.30 -11.48
CA TYR A 332 -6.43 -4.66 -10.34
C TYR A 332 -6.82 -3.90 -9.08
N ILE A 333 -6.65 -4.55 -7.95
CA ILE A 333 -6.50 -3.90 -6.64
C ILE A 333 -5.02 -3.79 -6.36
N TYR A 334 -4.54 -2.57 -6.20
CA TYR A 334 -3.19 -2.26 -5.73
C TYR A 334 -3.21 -2.16 -4.21
N MET A 335 -2.24 -2.80 -3.58
CA MET A 335 -2.07 -2.83 -2.13
C MET A 335 -0.70 -2.25 -1.78
N VAL A 336 -0.70 -1.09 -1.13
CA VAL A 336 0.51 -0.51 -0.54
C VAL A 336 0.51 -0.83 0.94
N GLY A 337 1.59 -1.41 1.45
CA GLY A 337 1.63 -1.87 2.84
C GLY A 337 2.99 -1.76 3.51
N THR A 338 2.97 -1.83 4.83
CA THR A 338 4.15 -1.89 5.69
C THR A 338 4.03 -3.04 6.70
N ILE A 339 5.14 -3.45 7.29
CA ILE A 339 5.10 -4.17 8.55
C ILE A 339 4.34 -3.28 9.54
N THR A 340 3.51 -3.88 10.37
CA THR A 340 2.72 -3.16 11.38
C THR A 340 3.60 -2.24 12.22
N GLY A 341 3.15 -1.00 12.40
CA GLY A 341 3.88 0.05 13.13
C GLY A 341 4.18 1.28 12.26
N ARG A 342 5.19 2.07 12.65
CA ARG A 342 5.44 3.39 12.07
C ARG A 342 6.89 3.59 11.61
N ASP A 343 7.70 2.53 11.58
CA ASP A 343 9.15 2.60 11.35
C ASP A 343 9.61 1.81 10.10
N ASN A 344 8.66 1.37 9.27
CA ASN A 344 8.93 0.53 8.12
C ASN A 344 8.64 1.24 6.79
N LYS A 345 9.30 0.79 5.74
CA LYS A 345 9.12 1.33 4.38
C LYS A 345 7.88 0.72 3.73
N PRO A 346 7.15 1.47 2.89
CA PRO A 346 6.01 0.93 2.17
C PRO A 346 6.46 0.04 1.00
N HIS A 347 5.73 -1.06 0.81
CA HIS A 347 5.91 -2.04 -0.26
C HIS A 347 4.65 -2.12 -1.10
N LEU A 348 4.76 -2.69 -2.30
CA LEU A 348 3.68 -2.77 -3.26
C LEU A 348 3.35 -4.22 -3.61
N ALA A 349 2.05 -4.52 -3.62
CA ALA A 349 1.48 -5.71 -4.23
C ALA A 349 0.27 -5.32 -5.07
N ARG A 350 -0.18 -6.23 -5.95
CA ARG A 350 -1.45 -6.12 -6.66
C ARG A 350 -2.06 -7.50 -6.85
N PHE A 351 -3.35 -7.52 -7.13
CA PHE A 351 -4.08 -8.73 -7.52
C PHE A 351 -5.30 -8.34 -8.34
N LEU A 352 -5.78 -9.24 -9.19
CA LEU A 352 -7.05 -9.05 -9.87
C LEU A 352 -8.18 -8.96 -8.84
N GLU A 353 -9.17 -8.12 -9.10
CA GLU A 353 -10.29 -7.88 -8.18
C GLU A 353 -10.97 -9.18 -7.73
N GLU A 354 -11.08 -10.17 -8.63
CA GLU A 354 -11.64 -11.49 -8.36
C GLU A 354 -10.81 -12.34 -7.38
N ASN A 355 -9.54 -12.02 -7.22
CA ASN A 355 -8.59 -12.77 -6.40
C ASN A 355 -8.38 -12.21 -4.99
N ILE A 356 -9.18 -11.23 -4.55
CA ILE A 356 -9.02 -10.62 -3.22
C ILE A 356 -9.05 -11.62 -2.06
N GLU A 357 -9.74 -12.76 -2.21
CA GLU A 357 -9.79 -13.84 -1.22
C GLU A 357 -8.76 -14.96 -1.49
N ASN A 358 -7.93 -14.83 -2.50
CA ASN A 358 -6.94 -15.83 -2.88
C ASN A 358 -5.52 -15.26 -2.85
N GLN A 359 -4.90 -15.26 -1.66
CA GLN A 359 -3.58 -14.68 -1.43
C GLN A 359 -2.47 -15.31 -2.30
N THR A 360 -2.64 -16.55 -2.78
CA THR A 360 -1.67 -17.20 -3.67
C THR A 360 -1.60 -16.57 -5.07
N GLU A 361 -2.65 -15.82 -5.45
CA GLU A 361 -2.72 -15.09 -6.71
C GLU A 361 -2.21 -13.64 -6.59
N TYR A 362 -1.79 -13.22 -5.39
CA TYR A 362 -1.24 -11.88 -5.21
C TYR A 362 0.13 -11.78 -5.88
N GLU A 363 0.34 -10.70 -6.59
CA GLU A 363 1.58 -10.35 -7.29
C GLU A 363 2.32 -9.30 -6.47
N PHE A 364 3.60 -9.55 -6.20
CA PHE A 364 4.45 -8.71 -5.37
C PHE A 364 5.61 -8.14 -6.18
N GLY A 365 5.97 -6.89 -5.96
CA GLY A 365 7.11 -6.27 -6.63
C GLY A 365 6.84 -4.84 -7.09
N MET A 366 7.75 -4.31 -7.92
CA MET A 366 7.59 -3.04 -8.62
C MET A 366 7.92 -3.18 -10.11
N GLU A 367 9.17 -3.45 -10.46
CA GLU A 367 9.57 -3.73 -11.84
C GLU A 367 9.19 -5.16 -12.27
N TRP A 368 8.92 -6.02 -11.28
CA TRP A 368 8.62 -7.44 -11.44
C TRP A 368 7.42 -7.80 -10.58
N TRP A 369 6.37 -8.23 -11.22
CA TRP A 369 5.19 -8.73 -10.54
C TRP A 369 5.28 -10.24 -10.41
N ILE A 370 5.63 -10.72 -9.22
CA ILE A 370 5.86 -12.14 -8.93
C ILE A 370 4.73 -12.67 -8.07
N LYS A 371 4.02 -13.65 -8.62
CA LYS A 371 2.87 -14.27 -7.98
C LYS A 371 3.28 -15.08 -6.75
N GLY A 372 2.55 -14.92 -5.64
CA GLY A 372 2.65 -15.73 -4.44
C GLY A 372 3.95 -15.57 -3.64
N ASN A 373 4.84 -14.65 -4.02
CA ASN A 373 6.13 -14.46 -3.34
C ASN A 373 6.28 -13.05 -2.78
N GLU A 374 5.87 -12.85 -1.53
CA GLU A 374 5.98 -11.57 -0.82
C GLU A 374 7.42 -11.05 -0.74
N THR A 375 8.42 -11.93 -0.70
CA THR A 375 9.84 -11.51 -0.57
C THR A 375 10.35 -10.78 -1.82
N ALA A 376 9.63 -10.87 -2.94
CA ALA A 376 9.92 -10.12 -4.16
C ALA A 376 9.53 -8.63 -4.05
N ALA A 377 8.67 -8.26 -3.11
CA ALA A 377 8.30 -6.88 -2.90
C ALA A 377 9.50 -6.04 -2.45
N THR A 378 9.82 -4.99 -3.19
CA THR A 378 10.84 -4.01 -2.82
C THR A 378 10.16 -2.72 -2.33
N PRO A 379 10.82 -1.92 -1.47
CA PRO A 379 10.25 -0.67 -1.00
C PRO A 379 9.93 0.30 -2.14
N LEU A 380 8.75 0.91 -2.13
CA LEU A 380 8.34 1.95 -3.10
C LEU A 380 9.29 3.14 -3.09
N PHE A 381 9.80 3.50 -1.91
CA PHE A 381 10.77 4.57 -1.72
C PHE A 381 11.51 4.39 -0.39
N ASN A 382 12.62 5.11 -0.25
CA ASN A 382 13.45 5.02 0.95
C ASN A 382 13.00 6.02 2.02
N ASP A 383 11.81 5.80 2.61
CA ASP A 383 11.25 6.60 3.69
C ASP A 383 10.38 5.70 4.59
N ILE A 384 10.26 6.02 5.87
CA ILE A 384 9.40 5.28 6.78
C ILE A 384 7.96 5.77 6.68
N SER A 385 7.02 4.88 6.91
CA SER A 385 5.59 5.11 6.79
C SER A 385 4.84 4.39 7.90
N GLY A 386 4.00 5.11 8.58
CA GLY A 386 2.96 4.57 9.46
C GLY A 386 1.66 4.33 8.70
N GLU A 387 0.54 4.76 9.27
CA GLU A 387 -0.78 4.72 8.63
C GLU A 387 -0.73 5.46 7.29
N LEU A 388 -1.29 4.85 6.26
CA LEU A 388 -1.17 5.35 4.89
C LEU A 388 -2.47 5.21 4.09
N SER A 389 -2.60 6.02 3.05
CA SER A 389 -3.74 5.99 2.13
C SER A 389 -3.29 6.31 0.71
N ILE A 390 -3.62 5.43 -0.24
CA ILE A 390 -3.28 5.56 -1.65
C ILE A 390 -4.53 5.79 -2.49
N ALA A 391 -4.40 6.67 -3.50
CA ALA A 391 -5.44 6.90 -4.50
C ALA A 391 -4.84 7.27 -5.86
N TYR A 392 -5.60 7.04 -6.94
CA TYR A 392 -5.29 7.56 -8.26
C TYR A 392 -6.28 8.65 -8.64
N HIS A 393 -5.77 9.87 -8.87
CA HIS A 393 -6.60 11.00 -9.27
C HIS A 393 -6.73 11.05 -10.80
N PRO A 394 -7.92 10.81 -11.38
CA PRO A 394 -8.06 10.65 -12.83
C PRO A 394 -7.84 11.96 -13.62
N GLU A 395 -8.23 13.11 -13.08
CA GLU A 395 -8.07 14.40 -13.76
C GLU A 395 -6.61 14.86 -13.79
N PHE A 396 -5.87 14.69 -12.69
CA PHE A 396 -4.43 15.00 -12.65
C PHE A 396 -3.58 13.86 -13.24
N LYS A 397 -4.15 12.67 -13.44
CA LYS A 397 -3.46 11.44 -13.88
C LYS A 397 -2.27 11.11 -12.97
N LYS A 398 -2.48 11.21 -11.65
CA LYS A 398 -1.46 11.00 -10.63
C LYS A 398 -1.91 10.00 -9.59
N TRP A 399 -1.00 9.13 -9.20
CA TRP A 399 -1.08 8.47 -7.92
C TRP A 399 -0.74 9.44 -6.81
N ILE A 400 -1.50 9.40 -5.72
CA ILE A 400 -1.33 10.20 -4.51
C ILE A 400 -1.17 9.22 -3.36
N LEU A 401 -0.17 9.42 -2.52
CA LEU A 401 0.03 8.68 -1.29
C LEU A 401 0.15 9.66 -0.13
N LEU A 402 -0.74 9.53 0.84
CA LEU A 402 -0.63 10.16 2.15
C LEU A 402 -0.11 9.12 3.14
N TYR A 403 0.77 9.52 4.05
CA TYR A 403 1.25 8.64 5.11
C TYR A 403 1.79 9.43 6.30
N PHE A 404 1.61 8.88 7.50
CA PHE A 404 2.25 9.40 8.68
C PHE A 404 3.74 9.04 8.69
N ASN A 405 4.61 10.03 8.93
CA ASN A 405 6.04 9.82 9.12
C ASN A 405 6.44 10.18 10.54
N SER A 406 6.78 9.19 11.35
CA SER A 406 7.11 9.35 12.77
C SER A 406 8.40 10.15 13.01
N THR A 407 9.37 10.07 12.10
CA THR A 407 10.65 10.80 12.21
C THR A 407 10.51 12.29 11.92
N ARG A 408 9.77 12.65 10.85
CA ARG A 408 9.50 14.05 10.53
C ARG A 408 8.35 14.64 11.35
N TYR A 409 7.57 13.77 11.96
CA TYR A 409 6.36 14.10 12.69
C TYR A 409 5.37 14.89 11.84
N ASP A 410 5.03 14.31 10.70
CA ASP A 410 4.11 14.92 9.73
C ASP A 410 3.22 13.88 9.04
N ILE A 411 2.12 14.34 8.43
CA ILE A 411 1.48 13.63 7.34
C ILE A 411 2.17 14.10 6.06
N SER A 412 2.82 13.18 5.39
CA SER A 412 3.51 13.41 4.12
C SER A 412 2.62 13.14 2.92
N PHE A 413 2.80 13.95 1.88
CA PHE A 413 2.16 13.85 0.58
C PHE A 413 3.22 13.51 -0.47
N ARG A 414 3.00 12.44 -1.23
CA ARG A 414 3.81 12.08 -2.40
C ARG A 414 2.91 11.80 -3.59
N THR A 415 3.46 12.00 -4.79
CA THR A 415 2.77 11.70 -6.04
C THR A 415 3.68 10.96 -7.01
N ALA A 416 3.06 10.19 -7.91
CA ALA A 416 3.75 9.50 -9.00
C ALA A 416 2.85 9.44 -10.25
N ASP A 417 3.47 9.35 -11.43
CA ASP A 417 2.74 9.09 -12.68
C ASP A 417 2.31 7.62 -12.77
N HIS A 418 3.18 6.74 -12.28
CA HIS A 418 2.96 5.30 -12.23
C HIS A 418 3.10 4.79 -10.78
N ILE A 419 2.30 3.79 -10.43
CA ILE A 419 2.33 3.27 -9.06
C ILE A 419 3.68 2.65 -8.68
N ILE A 420 4.38 2.05 -9.65
CA ILE A 420 5.71 1.46 -9.44
C ILE A 420 6.84 2.51 -9.32
N GLY A 421 6.54 3.80 -9.37
CA GLY A 421 7.52 4.89 -9.16
C GLY A 421 7.65 5.77 -10.40
N GLU A 422 8.53 6.74 -10.53
CA GLU A 422 9.27 7.42 -9.47
C GLU A 422 8.34 8.28 -8.60
N TRP A 423 8.32 8.04 -7.32
CA TRP A 423 7.55 8.85 -6.38
C TRP A 423 8.26 10.18 -6.11
N SER A 424 7.51 11.27 -6.08
CA SER A 424 8.03 12.60 -5.75
C SER A 424 8.74 12.62 -4.38
N LYS A 425 9.56 13.63 -4.13
CA LYS A 425 10.03 13.91 -2.76
C LYS A 425 8.83 14.15 -1.84
N PRO A 426 8.92 13.80 -0.53
CA PRO A 426 7.83 14.05 0.39
C PRO A 426 7.58 15.55 0.54
N GLN A 427 6.32 15.94 0.47
CA GLN A 427 5.86 17.27 0.84
C GLN A 427 5.13 17.15 2.18
N LYS A 428 5.45 18.01 3.15
CA LYS A 428 4.76 18.02 4.46
C LYS A 428 3.36 18.56 4.25
N LEU A 429 2.35 17.68 4.28
CA LEU A 429 0.94 18.07 4.15
C LEU A 429 0.41 18.64 5.47
N VAL A 430 0.60 17.93 6.58
CA VAL A 430 0.18 18.38 7.91
C VAL A 430 1.38 18.34 8.85
N ASP A 431 1.61 19.43 9.56
CA ASP A 431 2.69 19.54 10.55
C ASP A 431 2.23 19.02 11.92
N GLY A 432 2.94 18.03 12.47
CA GLY A 432 2.66 17.48 13.80
C GLY A 432 2.88 18.46 14.95
N TRP A 433 3.62 19.54 14.72
CA TRP A 433 3.76 20.62 15.71
C TRP A 433 2.55 21.54 15.72
N GLN A 434 1.85 21.68 14.58
CA GLN A 434 0.60 22.44 14.49
C GLN A 434 -0.59 21.60 14.98
N TYR A 435 -0.61 20.31 14.63
CA TYR A 435 -1.64 19.35 15.03
C TYR A 435 -1.01 18.27 15.91
N SER A 436 -0.85 18.59 17.20
CA SER A 436 -0.10 17.75 18.13
C SER A 436 -0.68 16.34 18.23
N GLN A 437 0.20 15.33 18.15
CA GLN A 437 -0.11 13.91 18.22
C GLN A 437 -1.03 13.40 17.09
N LEU A 438 -0.92 14.02 15.93
CA LEU A 438 -1.59 13.55 14.71
C LEU A 438 -1.09 12.18 14.27
N TYR A 439 -1.96 11.44 13.63
CA TYR A 439 -1.67 10.21 12.89
C TYR A 439 -2.87 9.85 12.00
N GLY A 440 -2.72 8.79 11.18
CA GLY A 440 -3.73 8.41 10.21
C GLY A 440 -3.88 9.48 9.11
N SER A 441 -4.20 9.04 7.93
CA SER A 441 -4.42 9.94 6.81
C SER A 441 -5.17 9.18 5.73
N TYR A 442 -6.50 9.29 5.70
CA TYR A 442 -7.35 8.48 4.84
C TYR A 442 -8.06 9.36 3.83
N ILE A 443 -7.67 9.26 2.55
CA ILE A 443 -8.24 10.04 1.44
C ILE A 443 -9.71 9.67 1.27
N HIS A 444 -10.58 10.69 1.32
CA HIS A 444 -12.01 10.49 1.04
C HIS A 444 -12.23 10.32 -0.48
N PRO A 445 -13.02 9.33 -0.94
CA PRO A 445 -13.23 9.05 -2.36
C PRO A 445 -13.74 10.25 -3.17
N ILE A 446 -14.47 11.19 -2.58
CA ILE A 446 -14.93 12.41 -3.23
C ILE A 446 -13.79 13.28 -3.77
N SER A 447 -12.59 13.17 -3.17
CA SER A 447 -11.37 13.88 -3.58
C SER A 447 -10.87 13.50 -4.97
N LEU A 448 -11.41 12.45 -5.57
CA LEU A 448 -11.00 12.00 -6.90
C LEU A 448 -11.70 12.78 -8.03
N LYS A 449 -12.48 13.78 -7.68
CA LYS A 449 -13.13 14.71 -8.60
C LYS A 449 -12.76 16.15 -8.25
N GLY A 450 -12.38 16.95 -9.24
CA GLY A 450 -11.99 18.34 -9.04
C GLY A 450 -10.60 18.48 -8.42
N ASN A 451 -10.39 19.54 -7.64
CA ASN A 451 -9.07 19.88 -7.13
C ASN A 451 -8.99 20.00 -5.59
N ILE A 452 -10.00 19.55 -4.88
CA ILE A 452 -9.97 19.55 -3.41
C ILE A 452 -9.68 18.14 -2.91
N LEU A 453 -8.58 18.01 -2.19
CA LEU A 453 -8.22 16.80 -1.48
C LEU A 453 -8.86 16.84 -0.09
N TYR A 454 -9.85 16.01 0.16
CA TYR A 454 -10.39 15.76 1.51
C TYR A 454 -9.79 14.48 2.07
N PHE A 455 -9.39 14.52 3.32
CA PHE A 455 -8.87 13.35 4.03
C PHE A 455 -9.20 13.41 5.52
N ILE A 456 -9.26 12.25 6.14
CA ILE A 456 -9.53 12.11 7.58
C ILE A 456 -8.21 11.84 8.29
N MET A 457 -7.92 12.60 9.34
CA MET A 457 -6.80 12.36 10.24
C MET A 457 -7.28 12.22 11.69
N SER A 458 -6.46 11.60 12.52
CA SER A 458 -6.70 11.41 13.94
C SER A 458 -5.72 12.21 14.78
N MET A 459 -6.14 12.56 15.97
CA MET A 459 -5.27 13.10 17.03
C MET A 459 -5.42 12.27 18.29
N TRP A 460 -4.31 11.75 18.80
CA TRP A 460 -4.33 10.81 19.93
C TRP A 460 -4.73 11.46 21.25
N LEU A 461 -4.35 12.73 21.48
CA LEU A 461 -4.65 13.42 22.75
C LEU A 461 -6.17 13.61 22.94
N PRO A 462 -6.91 14.24 22.00
CA PRO A 462 -8.36 14.33 22.07
C PRO A 462 -9.07 13.02 21.72
N TYR A 463 -8.34 12.07 21.14
CA TYR A 463 -8.81 10.77 20.65
C TYR A 463 -10.08 10.87 19.81
N ASN A 464 -9.99 11.67 18.77
CA ASN A 464 -11.06 11.93 17.82
C ASN A 464 -10.51 12.15 16.41
N THR A 465 -11.41 12.13 15.42
CA THR A 465 -11.09 12.24 14.00
C THR A 465 -11.52 13.59 13.44
N TYR A 466 -10.78 14.07 12.46
CA TYR A 466 -10.91 15.38 11.85
C TYR A 466 -10.97 15.30 10.34
N LEU A 467 -11.90 16.02 9.73
CA LEU A 467 -11.92 16.22 8.29
C LEU A 467 -10.96 17.36 7.94
N MET A 468 -10.04 17.06 7.06
CA MET A 468 -9.04 17.99 6.53
C MET A 468 -9.29 18.24 5.05
N SER A 469 -8.93 19.42 4.56
CA SER A 469 -8.94 19.72 3.13
C SER A 469 -7.70 20.48 2.68
N ALA A 470 -7.28 20.25 1.41
CA ALA A 470 -6.23 21.00 0.75
C ALA A 470 -6.55 21.15 -0.74
N GLU A 471 -6.12 22.25 -1.36
CA GLU A 471 -6.27 22.44 -2.80
C GLU A 471 -5.10 21.82 -3.55
N LEU A 472 -5.39 20.97 -4.53
CA LEU A 472 -4.40 20.39 -5.44
C LEU A 472 -4.14 21.30 -6.63
N LYS A 473 -2.87 21.49 -7.01
CA LYS A 473 -2.45 22.31 -8.13
C LYS A 473 -1.30 21.65 -8.89
N CYS A 474 -1.40 21.57 -10.22
CA CYS A 474 -0.22 21.29 -11.05
C CYS A 474 0.60 22.57 -11.21
N ASN A 475 1.89 22.50 -10.90
CA ASN A 475 2.79 23.61 -11.23
C ASN A 475 2.82 23.82 -12.76
N PRO A 476 2.86 25.07 -13.23
CA PRO A 476 2.94 25.40 -14.66
C PRO A 476 4.22 24.85 -15.32
#